data_d77eebc646f936331b685151172988ef
#
_entry.id   d77eebc646f936331b685151172988ef
#
_cell.length_a   1.000
_cell.length_b   1.000
_cell.length_c   1.000
_cell.angle_alpha   90.00
_cell.angle_beta   90.00
_cell.angle_gamma   90.00
#
_symmetry.space_group_name_H-M   'P 1'
#
loop_
_entity.id
_entity.type
_entity.pdbx_description
1 polymer ?
#
loop_
_entity_poly.entity_id
_entity_poly.type
_entity_poly.pdbx_seq_one_letter_code
_entity_poly.pdbx_strand_id
1 'polypeptide(L)'
;MNVSRLTRLVLAAALCAPTFVMAQGPVKVDVWKTPTCGCCEDWVKHMRDNGFTVTTHDVQDTGPIRRNAGMADYGSCHTAMVDGYAVEGHVPARDVRRLLLEKPDAAGLAAPGMPLGSPGMDGPEYGGRKTPHDVLLVDKQGGARVYEAYR
;
A
#
# COMPACT_ATOMS: atom_id res chain seq x y z
N MET A 1 20.15 -73.17 17.73
CA MET A 1 20.83 -71.90 18.02
C MET A 1 19.98 -70.81 17.44
N ASN A 2 19.16 -70.14 18.30
CA ASN A 2 18.21 -69.11 17.92
C ASN A 2 18.86 -67.72 18.09
N VAL A 3 19.01 -66.96 16.99
CA VAL A 3 19.47 -65.56 17.02
C VAL A 3 18.26 -64.68 16.97
N SER A 4 17.96 -64.13 18.14
CA SER A 4 16.87 -63.14 18.36
C SER A 4 17.19 -61.84 17.64
N ARG A 5 16.35 -61.44 16.67
CA ARG A 5 16.39 -60.10 16.03
C ARG A 5 15.67 -59.08 16.91
N LEU A 6 16.41 -58.27 17.60
CA LEU A 6 15.89 -57.06 18.28
C LEU A 6 15.62 -55.98 17.24
N THR A 7 14.36 -55.79 16.93
CA THR A 7 13.89 -54.64 16.11
C THR A 7 13.85 -53.41 17.00
N ARG A 8 14.78 -52.48 16.78
CA ARG A 8 14.75 -51.15 17.44
C ARG A 8 13.73 -50.24 16.74
N LEU A 9 12.60 -50.01 17.39
CA LEU A 9 11.70 -48.92 17.00
C LEU A 9 12.35 -47.60 17.38
N VAL A 10 12.74 -46.81 16.37
CA VAL A 10 13.13 -45.40 16.56
C VAL A 10 11.86 -44.56 16.48
N LEU A 11 11.39 -44.10 17.63
CA LEU A 11 10.27 -43.17 17.74
C LEU A 11 10.80 -41.76 17.37
N ALA A 12 10.52 -41.30 16.15
CA ALA A 12 10.81 -39.94 15.74
C ALA A 12 9.75 -38.99 16.37
N ALA A 13 10.10 -38.34 17.46
CA ALA A 13 9.29 -37.26 18.04
C ALA A 13 9.44 -36.00 17.15
N ALA A 14 8.44 -35.73 16.33
CA ALA A 14 8.34 -34.45 15.60
C ALA A 14 8.12 -33.30 16.60
N LEU A 15 9.17 -32.52 16.84
CA LEU A 15 9.03 -31.25 17.60
C LEU A 15 8.27 -30.24 16.73
N CYS A 16 6.97 -30.08 16.99
CA CYS A 16 6.19 -28.95 16.52
C CYS A 16 6.62 -27.72 17.34
N ALA A 17 7.58 -26.94 16.82
CA ALA A 17 7.90 -25.64 17.40
C ALA A 17 6.75 -24.67 17.11
N PRO A 18 6.19 -23.98 18.12
CA PRO A 18 5.19 -22.95 17.86
C PRO A 18 5.82 -21.79 17.09
N THR A 19 5.35 -21.56 15.86
CA THR A 19 5.70 -20.34 15.11
C THR A 19 5.00 -19.17 15.78
N PHE A 20 5.75 -18.35 16.52
CA PHE A 20 5.29 -17.06 16.97
C PHE A 20 5.09 -16.15 15.75
N VAL A 21 3.86 -16.00 15.29
CA VAL A 21 3.48 -14.93 14.38
C VAL A 21 3.55 -13.63 15.18
N MET A 22 4.64 -12.89 14.99
CA MET A 22 4.76 -11.53 15.52
C MET A 22 3.71 -10.68 14.82
N ALA A 23 2.68 -10.27 15.55
CA ALA A 23 1.73 -9.28 15.07
C ALA A 23 2.51 -7.98 14.79
N GLN A 24 2.70 -7.66 13.52
CA GLN A 24 3.27 -6.37 13.15
C GLN A 24 2.30 -5.28 13.61
N GLY A 25 2.80 -4.27 14.32
CA GLY A 25 2.00 -3.12 14.71
C GLY A 25 1.38 -2.42 13.50
N PRO A 26 0.43 -1.50 13.71
CA PRO A 26 -0.24 -0.82 12.61
C PRO A 26 0.78 -0.07 11.73
N VAL A 27 0.64 -0.25 10.41
CA VAL A 27 1.53 0.38 9.42
C VAL A 27 1.30 1.89 9.42
N LYS A 28 2.38 2.66 9.57
CA LYS A 28 2.32 4.13 9.59
C LYS A 28 2.40 4.68 8.17
N VAL A 29 1.60 5.71 7.93
CA VAL A 29 1.54 6.46 6.66
C VAL A 29 1.61 7.95 6.98
N ASP A 30 2.56 8.66 6.38
CA ASP A 30 2.65 10.11 6.41
C ASP A 30 2.11 10.69 5.11
N VAL A 31 1.16 11.62 5.17
CA VAL A 31 0.45 12.18 4.01
C VAL A 31 0.62 13.68 3.95
N TRP A 32 1.16 14.20 2.85
CA TRP A 32 1.23 15.63 2.55
C TRP A 32 0.12 16.02 1.59
N LYS A 33 -0.72 16.96 2.01
CA LYS A 33 -1.88 17.45 1.27
C LYS A 33 -2.09 18.95 1.52
N THR A 34 -2.92 19.58 0.71
CA THR A 34 -3.38 20.93 1.03
C THR A 34 -4.49 20.88 2.09
N PRO A 35 -4.61 21.92 2.97
CA PRO A 35 -5.58 21.90 4.07
C PRO A 35 -7.04 21.87 3.60
N THR A 36 -7.32 22.30 2.35
CA THR A 36 -8.68 22.35 1.79
C THR A 36 -9.03 21.15 0.89
N CYS A 37 -8.17 20.14 0.83
CA CYS A 37 -8.39 18.97 -0.02
C CYS A 37 -9.38 17.99 0.62
N GLY A 38 -10.67 18.09 0.33
CA GLY A 38 -11.72 17.22 0.87
C GLY A 38 -11.53 15.75 0.47
N CYS A 39 -11.30 15.47 -0.82
CA CYS A 39 -11.08 14.10 -1.30
C CYS A 39 -9.82 13.46 -0.69
N CYS A 40 -8.83 14.27 -0.28
CA CYS A 40 -7.67 13.76 0.43
C CYS A 40 -8.03 13.30 1.85
N GLU A 41 -8.93 14.02 2.54
CA GLU A 41 -9.43 13.62 3.86
C GLU A 41 -10.20 12.30 3.77
N ASP A 42 -11.01 12.13 2.73
CA ASP A 42 -11.75 10.89 2.50
C ASP A 42 -10.81 9.72 2.19
N TRP A 43 -9.72 9.96 1.44
CA TRP A 43 -8.67 8.96 1.25
C TRP A 43 -7.95 8.62 2.57
N VAL A 44 -7.63 9.61 3.39
CA VAL A 44 -7.04 9.40 4.73
C VAL A 44 -7.97 8.56 5.60
N LYS A 45 -9.29 8.86 5.57
CA LYS A 45 -10.29 8.05 6.26
C LYS A 45 -10.30 6.61 5.74
N HIS A 46 -10.30 6.42 4.41
CA HIS A 46 -10.22 5.09 3.80
C HIS A 46 -9.00 4.30 4.30
N MET A 47 -7.82 4.92 4.36
CA MET A 47 -6.62 4.26 4.88
C MET A 47 -6.76 3.88 6.35
N ARG A 48 -7.30 4.77 7.20
CA ARG A 48 -7.55 4.49 8.62
C ARG A 48 -8.55 3.35 8.81
N ASP A 49 -9.66 3.35 8.07
CA ASP A 49 -10.69 2.30 8.09
C ASP A 49 -10.11 0.94 7.67
N ASN A 50 -9.04 0.95 6.89
CA ASN A 50 -8.28 -0.24 6.49
C ASN A 50 -7.09 -0.53 7.41
N GLY A 51 -7.01 0.06 8.63
CA GLY A 51 -6.05 -0.31 9.68
C GLY A 51 -4.64 0.28 9.51
N PHE A 52 -4.49 1.33 8.71
CA PHE A 52 -3.27 2.14 8.70
C PHE A 52 -3.34 3.24 9.76
N THR A 53 -2.19 3.57 10.35
CA THR A 53 -2.06 4.76 11.21
C THR A 53 -1.59 5.91 10.35
N VAL A 54 -2.46 6.91 10.14
CA VAL A 54 -2.18 8.01 9.21
C VAL A 54 -1.94 9.31 9.96
N THR A 55 -0.77 9.92 9.68
CA THR A 55 -0.41 11.28 10.08
C THR A 55 -0.52 12.19 8.86
N THR A 56 -1.20 13.32 8.99
CA THR A 56 -1.35 14.30 7.92
C THR A 56 -0.46 15.52 8.15
N HIS A 57 0.13 16.03 7.07
CA HIS A 57 0.95 17.22 7.03
C HIS A 57 0.35 18.20 6.02
N ASP A 58 -0.21 19.28 6.51
CA ASP A 58 -0.78 20.32 5.65
C ASP A 58 0.33 21.18 5.03
N VAL A 59 0.34 21.29 3.71
CA VAL A 59 1.30 22.06 2.92
C VAL A 59 0.57 22.90 1.89
N GLN A 60 1.17 24.02 1.46
CA GLN A 60 0.60 24.85 0.41
C GLN A 60 0.78 24.24 -0.99
N ASP A 61 1.84 23.47 -1.18
CA ASP A 61 2.18 22.81 -2.44
C ASP A 61 2.78 21.43 -2.16
N THR A 62 2.18 20.40 -2.73
CA THR A 62 2.67 19.01 -2.66
C THR A 62 3.77 18.71 -3.68
N GLY A 63 3.97 19.58 -4.67
CA GLY A 63 4.92 19.38 -5.77
C GLY A 63 6.36 19.08 -5.34
N PRO A 64 6.95 19.81 -4.36
CA PRO A 64 8.30 19.49 -3.87
C PRO A 64 8.40 18.08 -3.25
N ILE A 65 7.39 17.68 -2.45
CA ILE A 65 7.33 16.36 -1.81
C ILE A 65 7.23 15.28 -2.90
N ARG A 66 6.32 15.45 -3.85
CA ARG A 66 6.12 14.55 -4.99
C ARG A 66 7.40 14.33 -5.78
N ARG A 67 8.10 15.41 -6.14
CA ARG A 67 9.38 15.30 -6.88
C ARG A 67 10.43 14.55 -6.10
N ASN A 68 10.58 14.86 -4.80
CA ASN A 68 11.55 14.19 -3.94
C ASN A 68 11.23 12.70 -3.72
N ALA A 69 9.94 12.34 -3.82
CA ALA A 69 9.46 10.96 -3.73
C ALA A 69 9.57 10.18 -5.06
N GLY A 70 10.10 10.79 -6.14
CA GLY A 70 10.23 10.14 -7.45
C GLY A 70 8.91 10.04 -8.23
N MET A 71 7.89 10.85 -7.87
CA MET A 71 6.55 10.81 -8.45
C MET A 71 6.22 12.02 -9.34
N ALA A 72 7.23 12.74 -9.84
CA ALA A 72 7.06 14.02 -10.53
C ALA A 72 6.03 13.96 -11.68
N ASP A 73 6.06 12.91 -12.48
CA ASP A 73 5.23 12.74 -13.67
C ASP A 73 3.87 12.08 -13.40
N TYR A 74 3.59 11.71 -12.15
CA TYR A 74 2.39 10.95 -11.76
C TYR A 74 1.44 11.76 -10.87
N GLY A 75 1.42 13.08 -11.04
CA GLY A 75 0.77 14.01 -10.14
C GLY A 75 -0.71 13.75 -9.84
N SER A 76 -1.06 13.85 -8.57
CA SER A 76 -2.41 13.84 -8.02
C SER A 76 -2.52 14.91 -6.93
N CYS A 77 -3.50 14.83 -6.02
CA CYS A 77 -3.77 15.85 -5.02
C CYS A 77 -3.00 15.70 -3.70
N HIS A 78 -2.41 14.54 -3.43
CA HIS A 78 -1.58 14.31 -2.26
C HIS A 78 -0.47 13.31 -2.56
N THR A 79 0.58 13.37 -1.75
CA THR A 79 1.68 12.40 -1.76
C THR A 79 1.79 11.80 -0.37
N ALA A 80 1.90 10.49 -0.26
CA ALA A 80 2.11 9.80 1.00
C ALA A 80 3.40 8.99 0.98
N MET A 81 3.93 8.71 2.18
CA MET A 81 5.06 7.80 2.38
C MET A 81 4.66 6.68 3.33
N VAL A 82 5.00 5.45 2.97
CA VAL A 82 4.73 4.26 3.77
C VAL A 82 5.88 3.27 3.62
N ASP A 83 6.55 2.94 4.71
CA ASP A 83 7.67 1.97 4.75
C ASP A 83 8.73 2.21 3.63
N GLY A 84 9.04 3.50 3.36
CA GLY A 84 9.99 3.91 2.32
C GLY A 84 9.43 4.01 0.89
N TYR A 85 8.19 3.57 0.65
CA TYR A 85 7.51 3.73 -0.63
C TYR A 85 6.71 5.02 -0.69
N ALA A 86 6.70 5.65 -1.84
CA ALA A 86 5.77 6.72 -2.14
C ALA A 86 4.41 6.17 -2.58
N VAL A 87 3.34 6.85 -2.20
CA VAL A 87 1.97 6.59 -2.66
C VAL A 87 1.39 7.92 -3.14
N GLU A 88 1.23 8.07 -4.44
CA GLU A 88 0.74 9.29 -5.06
C GLU A 88 -0.74 9.16 -5.40
N GLY A 89 -1.56 10.02 -4.81
CA GLY A 89 -3.00 10.09 -5.08
C GLY A 89 -3.82 8.93 -4.49
N HIS A 90 -4.96 8.68 -5.10
CA HIS A 90 -6.06 7.86 -4.55
C HIS A 90 -5.86 6.35 -4.71
N VAL A 91 -4.65 5.86 -4.39
CA VAL A 91 -4.33 4.42 -4.43
C VAL A 91 -5.12 3.68 -3.35
N PRO A 92 -5.86 2.60 -3.68
CA PRO A 92 -6.60 1.82 -2.70
C PRO A 92 -5.70 1.15 -1.65
N ALA A 93 -6.18 1.11 -0.41
CA ALA A 93 -5.46 0.51 0.72
C ALA A 93 -5.03 -0.95 0.46
N ARG A 94 -5.83 -1.72 -0.31
CA ARG A 94 -5.48 -3.10 -0.69
C ARG A 94 -4.22 -3.16 -1.56
N ASP A 95 -4.03 -2.19 -2.46
CA ASP A 95 -2.86 -2.15 -3.33
C ASP A 95 -1.62 -1.70 -2.55
N VAL A 96 -1.79 -0.77 -1.61
CA VAL A 96 -0.72 -0.40 -0.67
C VAL A 96 -0.30 -1.60 0.18
N ARG A 97 -1.25 -2.41 0.69
CA ARG A 97 -0.94 -3.64 1.43
C ARG A 97 -0.17 -4.65 0.57
N ARG A 98 -0.61 -4.84 -0.69
CA ARG A 98 0.06 -5.73 -1.63
C ARG A 98 1.50 -5.28 -1.89
N LEU A 99 1.73 -3.97 -2.10
CA LEU A 99 3.06 -3.38 -2.23
C LEU A 99 3.96 -3.73 -1.04
N LEU A 100 3.45 -3.55 0.18
CA LEU A 100 4.19 -3.82 1.41
C LEU A 100 4.51 -5.31 1.62
N LEU A 101 3.70 -6.20 1.07
CA LEU A 101 3.93 -7.64 1.10
C LEU A 101 4.94 -8.08 0.02
N GLU A 102 4.79 -7.57 -1.20
CA GLU A 102 5.64 -7.92 -2.36
C GLU A 102 7.03 -7.30 -2.27
N LYS A 103 7.15 -6.12 -1.65
CA LYS A 103 8.40 -5.36 -1.48
C LYS A 103 9.23 -5.22 -2.75
N PRO A 104 8.65 -4.80 -3.88
CA PRO A 104 9.38 -4.64 -5.12
C PRO A 104 10.47 -3.56 -5.00
N ASP A 105 11.52 -3.65 -5.80
CA ASP A 105 12.49 -2.57 -5.96
C ASP A 105 11.88 -1.46 -6.83
N ALA A 106 11.17 -0.53 -6.19
CA ALA A 106 10.39 0.53 -6.83
C ALA A 106 10.41 1.81 -5.97
N ALA A 107 10.03 2.94 -6.57
CA ALA A 107 9.75 4.17 -5.84
C ALA A 107 8.41 4.08 -5.09
N GLY A 108 7.39 3.44 -5.69
CA GLY A 108 6.10 3.27 -5.05
C GLY A 108 4.94 3.08 -6.03
N LEU A 109 3.73 3.47 -5.60
CA LEU A 109 2.50 3.39 -6.39
C LEU A 109 1.96 4.78 -6.73
N ALA A 110 1.31 4.90 -7.88
CA ALA A 110 0.60 6.10 -8.26
C ALA A 110 -0.78 5.78 -8.86
N ALA A 111 -1.78 6.59 -8.50
CA ALA A 111 -3.06 6.74 -9.20
C ALA A 111 -3.13 8.17 -9.73
N PRO A 112 -2.57 8.45 -10.94
CA PRO A 112 -2.44 9.81 -11.45
C PRO A 112 -3.80 10.49 -11.65
N GLY A 113 -3.83 11.80 -11.42
CA GLY A 113 -5.07 12.58 -11.46
C GLY A 113 -5.97 12.28 -10.26
N MET A 114 -7.28 12.32 -10.50
CA MET A 114 -8.32 12.05 -9.50
C MET A 114 -9.41 11.18 -10.13
N PRO A 115 -9.14 9.89 -10.38
CA PRO A 115 -10.09 9.03 -11.08
C PRO A 115 -11.34 8.78 -10.24
N LEU A 116 -12.52 9.03 -10.82
CA LEU A 116 -13.79 8.79 -10.15
C LEU A 116 -13.94 7.31 -9.80
N GLY A 117 -14.43 7.03 -8.59
CA GLY A 117 -14.60 5.68 -8.06
C GLY A 117 -13.35 5.12 -7.36
N SER A 118 -12.23 5.84 -7.36
CA SER A 118 -11.12 5.55 -6.45
C SER A 118 -11.45 6.03 -5.02
N PRO A 119 -10.80 5.49 -3.98
CA PRO A 119 -11.08 5.89 -2.60
C PRO A 119 -10.93 7.39 -2.37
N GLY A 120 -11.95 8.04 -1.81
CA GLY A 120 -12.03 9.50 -1.66
C GLY A 120 -12.53 10.25 -2.92
N MET A 121 -12.74 9.52 -4.03
CA MET A 121 -13.39 10.00 -5.25
C MET A 121 -14.64 9.15 -5.57
N ASP A 122 -15.24 8.55 -4.55
CA ASP A 122 -16.36 7.61 -4.61
C ASP A 122 -17.52 8.02 -3.70
N GLY A 123 -17.46 9.23 -3.12
CA GLY A 123 -18.50 9.80 -2.28
C GLY A 123 -19.83 10.09 -3.02
N PRO A 124 -20.89 10.42 -2.26
CA PRO A 124 -22.22 10.71 -2.81
C PRO A 124 -22.22 11.88 -3.83
N GLU A 125 -21.32 12.84 -3.67
CA GLU A 125 -21.15 14.01 -4.54
C GLU A 125 -20.73 13.62 -5.97
N TYR A 126 -20.13 12.46 -6.14
CA TYR A 126 -19.74 11.93 -7.45
C TYR A 126 -20.85 11.12 -8.13
N GLY A 127 -22.00 10.90 -7.45
CA GLY A 127 -23.20 10.25 -8.02
C GLY A 127 -22.95 8.82 -8.49
N GLY A 128 -22.06 8.08 -7.86
CA GLY A 128 -21.72 6.69 -8.20
C GLY A 128 -20.94 6.54 -9.51
N ARG A 129 -20.49 7.63 -10.11
CA ARG A 129 -19.69 7.61 -11.35
C ARG A 129 -18.33 6.95 -11.11
N LYS A 130 -17.90 6.19 -12.12
CA LYS A 130 -16.56 5.54 -12.11
C LYS A 130 -15.86 5.82 -13.43
N THR A 131 -14.56 6.00 -13.37
CA THR A 131 -13.69 6.16 -14.54
C THR A 131 -12.69 5.00 -14.55
N PRO A 132 -12.57 4.23 -15.65
CA PRO A 132 -11.49 3.27 -15.78
C PRO A 132 -10.14 3.95 -15.56
N HIS A 133 -9.31 3.33 -14.72
CA HIS A 133 -7.98 3.86 -14.40
C HIS A 133 -7.04 2.75 -13.97
N ASP A 134 -5.76 3.05 -13.96
CA ASP A 134 -4.72 2.15 -13.51
C ASP A 134 -4.03 2.70 -12.26
N VAL A 135 -3.71 1.81 -11.34
CA VAL A 135 -2.67 2.04 -10.35
C VAL A 135 -1.36 1.58 -10.97
N LEU A 136 -0.36 2.45 -10.96
CA LEU A 136 0.94 2.24 -11.56
C LEU A 136 1.97 1.88 -10.48
N LEU A 137 2.86 0.93 -10.75
CA LEU A 137 4.10 0.75 -10.02
C LEU A 137 5.17 1.60 -10.71
N VAL A 138 5.70 2.57 -9.99
CA VAL A 138 6.73 3.49 -10.46
C VAL A 138 8.10 3.00 -10.01
N ASP A 139 9.04 2.84 -10.94
CA ASP A 139 10.41 2.45 -10.62
C ASP A 139 11.24 3.66 -10.14
N LYS A 140 12.44 3.40 -9.64
CA LYS A 140 13.34 4.44 -9.10
C LYS A 140 13.96 5.34 -10.19
N GLN A 141 13.81 4.99 -11.46
CA GLN A 141 14.26 5.74 -12.62
C GLN A 141 13.14 6.59 -13.23
N GLY A 142 11.92 6.51 -12.67
CA GLY A 142 10.75 7.26 -13.11
C GLY A 142 9.93 6.56 -14.19
N GLY A 143 10.29 5.35 -14.61
CA GLY A 143 9.43 4.51 -15.46
C GLY A 143 8.25 3.93 -14.67
N ALA A 144 7.18 3.52 -15.39
CA ALA A 144 6.04 2.89 -14.72
C ALA A 144 5.44 1.74 -15.51
N ARG A 145 4.79 0.82 -14.79
CA ARG A 145 3.97 -0.26 -15.35
C ARG A 145 2.66 -0.37 -14.60
N VAL A 146 1.64 -0.93 -15.25
CA VAL A 146 0.37 -1.19 -14.57
C VAL A 146 0.59 -2.19 -13.43
N TYR A 147 0.17 -1.80 -12.24
CA TYR A 147 0.16 -2.62 -11.04
C TYR A 147 -1.21 -3.25 -10.81
N GLU A 148 -2.28 -2.46 -10.94
CA GLU A 148 -3.66 -2.89 -10.86
C GLU A 148 -4.52 -2.10 -11.85
N ALA A 149 -5.45 -2.75 -12.54
CA ALA A 149 -6.36 -2.12 -13.49
C ALA A 149 -7.80 -2.12 -12.96
N TYR A 150 -8.37 -0.93 -12.85
CA TYR A 150 -9.76 -0.70 -12.45
C TYR A 150 -10.60 -0.41 -13.69
N ARG A 151 -11.56 -1.28 -13.98
CA ARG A 151 -12.42 -1.22 -15.18
C ARG A 151 -13.90 -1.16 -14.77
#